data_4db854e73a5a761cc2c89e6e4ab5a9cc
#
_entry.id   4db854e73a5a761cc2c89e6e4ab5a9cc
#
_cell.length_a   1.000
_cell.length_b   1.000
_cell.length_c   1.000
_cell.angle_alpha   90.00
_cell.angle_beta   90.00
_cell.angle_gamma   90.00
#
_symmetry.space_group_name_H-M   'P 1'
#
loop_
_entity.id
_entity.type
_entity.pdbx_description
1 polymer ?
#
loop_
_entity_poly.entity_id
_entity_poly.type
_entity_poly.pdbx_seq_one_letter_code
_entity_poly.pdbx_strand_id
1 'polypeptide(L)'
;MEEAILDFPRQFSWNPEMVGVVDKKGIEKYIVVGMGGSHLAADLLSVTHPHLSVAVHKNYGLPFLSKKELKKTLVILSSYSGNTEEVLDAFKKVRILGLKCAVVAMRGKLLKLAQKYAIPHVQFPDTGIQPRMATGFSLKALLKIIGDEDALKKLSSLGKTLNAEDFRARGKNIAKMIKGRIPVIYASESNFPLAYNSKIKFNETGKIPAFCNMLQELNXXXXPQ
;
A
#
# COMPACT_ATOMS: atom_id res chain seq x y z
N MET A 1 -9.23 -8.32 -16.38
CA MET A 1 -9.57 -7.98 -14.99
C MET A 1 -9.83 -9.22 -14.13
N GLU A 2 -10.75 -10.09 -14.53
CA GLU A 2 -11.03 -11.34 -13.80
C GLU A 2 -9.77 -12.18 -13.62
N GLU A 3 -9.02 -12.37 -14.69
CA GLU A 3 -7.74 -13.08 -14.66
C GLU A 3 -6.78 -12.52 -13.60
N ALA A 4 -6.65 -11.19 -13.51
CA ALA A 4 -5.80 -10.54 -12.51
C ALA A 4 -6.27 -10.79 -11.07
N ILE A 5 -7.58 -11.01 -10.87
CA ILE A 5 -8.13 -11.37 -9.56
C ILE A 5 -7.80 -12.84 -9.25
N LEU A 6 -8.00 -13.73 -10.22
CA LEU A 6 -7.71 -15.17 -10.04
C LEU A 6 -6.22 -15.43 -9.86
N ASP A 7 -5.37 -14.66 -10.54
CA ASP A 7 -3.91 -14.76 -10.42
C ASP A 7 -3.35 -14.02 -9.19
N PHE A 8 -4.18 -13.35 -8.39
CA PHE A 8 -3.71 -12.58 -7.23
C PHE A 8 -2.79 -13.40 -6.30
N PRO A 9 -3.08 -14.68 -6.00
CA PRO A 9 -2.20 -15.47 -5.13
C PRO A 9 -0.76 -15.61 -5.66
N ARG A 10 -0.57 -15.59 -6.97
CA ARG A 10 0.78 -15.70 -7.58
C ARG A 10 1.71 -14.57 -7.17
N GLN A 11 1.15 -13.39 -6.79
CA GLN A 11 1.95 -12.26 -6.33
C GLN A 11 2.77 -12.64 -5.07
N PHE A 12 2.24 -13.53 -4.25
CA PHE A 12 2.91 -13.95 -3.02
C PHE A 12 4.07 -14.93 -3.29
N SER A 13 4.11 -15.56 -4.47
CA SER A 13 5.24 -16.38 -4.89
C SER A 13 6.43 -15.56 -5.40
N TRP A 14 6.22 -14.28 -5.73
CA TRP A 14 7.31 -13.40 -6.15
C TRP A 14 8.29 -13.15 -5.00
N ASN A 15 9.58 -13.19 -5.29
CA ASN A 15 10.63 -12.93 -4.31
C ASN A 15 11.23 -11.53 -4.58
N PRO A 16 10.93 -10.52 -3.76
CA PRO A 16 11.45 -9.17 -4.00
C PRO A 16 12.97 -9.09 -3.80
N GLU A 17 13.64 -8.51 -4.77
CA GLU A 17 15.07 -8.23 -4.70
C GLU A 17 15.29 -6.78 -4.29
N MET A 18 16.15 -6.57 -3.28
CA MET A 18 16.53 -5.24 -2.83
C MET A 18 17.81 -4.84 -3.52
N VAL A 19 17.78 -3.76 -4.25
CA VAL A 19 19.00 -3.13 -4.79
C VAL A 19 19.46 -2.08 -3.79
N GLY A 20 20.71 -2.21 -3.32
CA GLY A 20 21.25 -1.34 -2.27
C GLY A 20 20.87 -1.79 -0.87
N VAL A 21 21.39 -1.08 0.12
CA VAL A 21 21.18 -1.41 1.54
C VAL A 21 20.49 -0.23 2.23
N VAL A 22 19.43 -0.52 2.96
CA VAL A 22 18.75 0.50 3.77
C VAL A 22 19.46 0.61 5.12
N ASP A 23 20.00 1.80 5.42
CA ASP A 23 20.55 2.08 6.74
C ASP A 23 19.39 2.27 7.74
N LYS A 24 19.15 1.28 8.56
CA LYS A 24 18.05 1.27 9.55
C LYS A 24 18.47 1.77 10.93
N LYS A 25 19.74 2.17 11.11
CA LYS A 25 20.24 2.62 12.41
C LYS A 25 19.43 3.84 12.88
N GLY A 26 18.81 3.73 14.06
CA GLY A 26 18.01 4.81 14.65
C GLY A 26 16.64 5.03 14.02
N ILE A 27 16.18 4.15 13.15
CA ILE A 27 14.83 4.23 12.58
C ILE A 27 13.83 3.65 13.59
N GLU A 28 12.80 4.44 13.91
CA GLU A 28 11.75 4.08 14.86
C GLU A 28 10.37 4.00 14.17
N LYS A 29 10.22 4.60 12.99
CA LYS A 29 8.94 4.60 12.27
C LYS A 29 9.16 4.60 10.76
N TYR A 30 8.13 4.21 10.05
CA TYR A 30 8.11 4.14 8.59
C TYR A 30 6.98 5.03 8.06
N ILE A 31 7.27 5.81 7.03
CA ILE A 31 6.24 6.60 6.34
C ILE A 31 6.25 6.17 4.87
N VAL A 32 5.12 5.65 4.42
CA VAL A 32 4.96 5.30 3.00
C VAL A 32 4.27 6.48 2.31
N VAL A 33 4.99 7.11 1.39
CA VAL A 33 4.43 8.17 0.55
C VAL A 33 3.93 7.52 -0.73
N GLY A 34 2.62 7.59 -0.96
CA GLY A 34 2.02 6.95 -2.13
C GLY A 34 0.58 7.37 -2.35
N MET A 35 0.13 7.31 -3.61
CA MET A 35 -1.22 7.69 -3.99
C MET A 35 -1.98 6.48 -4.57
N GLY A 36 -3.31 6.49 -4.39
CA GLY A 36 -4.18 5.46 -4.96
C GLY A 36 -3.77 4.05 -4.57
N GLY A 37 -3.56 3.17 -5.55
CA GLY A 37 -3.16 1.78 -5.32
C GLY A 37 -1.80 1.61 -4.65
N SER A 38 -0.92 2.63 -4.72
CA SER A 38 0.46 2.50 -4.26
C SER A 38 0.62 2.55 -2.74
N HIS A 39 -0.40 2.98 -1.98
CA HIS A 39 -0.30 2.98 -0.53
C HIS A 39 -1.13 1.87 0.14
N LEU A 40 -2.00 1.17 -0.61
CA LEU A 40 -2.95 0.20 -0.02
C LEU A 40 -2.25 -0.89 0.80
N ALA A 41 -1.06 -1.29 0.40
CA ALA A 41 -0.29 -2.29 1.14
C ALA A 41 0.18 -1.75 2.50
N ALA A 42 0.57 -0.47 2.56
CA ALA A 42 0.96 0.15 3.83
C ALA A 42 -0.23 0.25 4.79
N ASP A 43 -1.41 0.56 4.25
CA ASP A 43 -2.65 0.55 5.03
C ASP A 43 -2.91 -0.85 5.65
N LEU A 44 -2.67 -1.92 4.89
CA LEU A 44 -2.83 -3.29 5.38
C LEU A 44 -1.77 -3.64 6.44
N LEU A 45 -0.53 -3.18 6.26
CA LEU A 45 0.52 -3.40 7.26
C LEU A 45 0.19 -2.73 8.59
N SER A 46 -0.43 -1.55 8.57
CA SER A 46 -0.81 -0.88 9.81
C SER A 46 -1.84 -1.68 10.61
N VAL A 47 -2.66 -2.51 9.94
CA VAL A 47 -3.63 -3.39 10.59
C VAL A 47 -2.96 -4.68 11.09
N THR A 48 -2.14 -5.30 10.24
CA THR A 48 -1.59 -6.64 10.51
C THR A 48 -0.33 -6.60 11.36
N HIS A 49 0.40 -5.47 11.34
CA HIS A 49 1.68 -5.30 12.05
C HIS A 49 1.70 -3.94 12.76
N PRO A 50 0.78 -3.72 13.73
CA PRO A 50 0.68 -2.39 14.38
C PRO A 50 1.96 -1.98 15.12
N HIS A 51 2.79 -2.94 15.52
CA HIS A 51 4.07 -2.68 16.16
C HIS A 51 5.09 -2.00 15.25
N LEU A 52 4.91 -2.07 13.92
CA LEU A 52 5.88 -1.50 12.96
C LEU A 52 5.78 0.02 12.84
N SER A 53 4.81 0.67 13.44
CA SER A 53 4.64 2.13 13.34
C SER A 53 4.70 2.62 11.89
N VAL A 54 3.87 2.03 11.02
CA VAL A 54 3.76 2.41 9.60
C VAL A 54 2.66 3.46 9.45
N ALA A 55 3.00 4.61 8.87
CA ALA A 55 2.03 5.65 8.53
C ALA A 55 2.03 5.89 7.01
N VAL A 56 0.91 6.39 6.49
CA VAL A 56 0.76 6.71 5.07
C VAL A 56 0.64 8.21 4.88
N HIS A 57 1.39 8.76 3.93
CA HIS A 57 1.30 10.17 3.53
C HIS A 57 0.79 10.24 2.08
N LYS A 58 -0.33 10.95 1.89
CA LYS A 58 -1.06 11.02 0.61
C LYS A 58 -1.18 12.48 0.12
N ASN A 59 -0.05 13.19 0.11
CA ASN A 59 -0.04 14.61 -0.30
C ASN A 59 1.36 14.98 -0.81
N TYR A 60 1.46 16.17 -1.33
CA TYR A 60 2.75 16.77 -1.66
C TYR A 60 3.58 16.96 -0.39
N GLY A 61 4.89 16.94 -0.56
CA GLY A 61 5.82 17.18 0.53
C GLY A 61 6.02 15.96 1.43
N LEU A 62 6.24 16.27 2.68
CA LEU A 62 6.40 15.29 3.76
C LEU A 62 5.39 15.65 4.88
N PRO A 63 5.00 14.68 5.70
CA PRO A 63 4.08 15.00 6.80
C PRO A 63 4.70 16.00 7.78
N PHE A 64 3.85 16.73 8.49
CA PHE A 64 4.27 17.70 9.49
C PHE A 64 4.86 16.98 10.70
N LEU A 65 6.16 16.77 10.67
CA LEU A 65 6.95 16.16 11.74
C LEU A 65 8.15 17.07 12.05
N SER A 66 8.58 17.05 13.29
CA SER A 66 9.80 17.75 13.68
C SER A 66 11.02 17.18 12.94
N LYS A 67 12.07 17.96 12.82
CA LYS A 67 13.34 17.49 12.23
C LYS A 67 13.90 16.25 12.95
N LYS A 68 13.69 16.19 14.28
CA LYS A 68 14.13 15.07 15.11
C LYS A 68 13.38 13.78 14.72
N GLU A 69 12.06 13.87 14.55
CA GLU A 69 11.22 12.73 14.14
C GLU A 69 11.54 12.27 12.72
N LEU A 70 11.71 13.23 11.80
CA LEU A 70 12.07 12.89 10.40
C LEU A 70 13.40 12.12 10.33
N LYS A 71 14.37 12.47 11.17
CA LYS A 71 15.67 11.75 11.22
C LYS A 71 15.54 10.31 11.74
N LYS A 72 14.46 10.02 12.49
CA LYS A 72 14.17 8.67 13.01
C LYS A 72 13.18 7.92 12.12
N THR A 73 12.87 8.47 10.96
CA THR A 73 11.87 7.92 10.03
C THR A 73 12.54 7.41 8.76
N LEU A 74 12.19 6.21 8.33
CA LEU A 74 12.50 5.76 6.97
C LEU A 74 11.32 6.15 6.07
N VAL A 75 11.59 6.99 5.08
CA VAL A 75 10.57 7.42 4.11
C VAL A 75 10.60 6.44 2.92
N ILE A 76 9.52 5.70 2.73
CA ILE A 76 9.39 4.74 1.62
C ILE A 76 8.52 5.41 0.54
N LEU A 77 9.14 5.71 -0.58
CA LEU A 77 8.51 6.40 -1.71
C LEU A 77 7.94 5.35 -2.65
N SER A 78 6.62 5.23 -2.66
CA SER A 78 5.91 4.16 -3.37
C SER A 78 5.10 4.71 -4.53
N SER A 79 5.47 4.35 -5.77
CA SER A 79 4.71 4.72 -6.96
C SER A 79 4.79 3.60 -7.99
N TYR A 80 3.68 2.92 -8.24
CA TYR A 80 3.64 1.82 -9.21
C TYR A 80 4.13 2.28 -10.59
N SER A 81 3.59 3.40 -11.10
CA SER A 81 4.02 3.96 -12.39
C SER A 81 5.41 4.63 -12.33
N GLY A 82 5.83 5.05 -11.15
CA GLY A 82 7.06 5.83 -10.95
C GLY A 82 6.94 7.29 -11.38
N ASN A 83 5.74 7.77 -11.71
CA ASN A 83 5.53 9.12 -12.24
C ASN A 83 4.56 9.97 -11.43
N THR A 84 4.13 9.49 -10.25
CA THR A 84 3.22 10.21 -9.38
C THR A 84 3.88 11.50 -8.88
N GLU A 85 3.27 12.64 -9.15
CA GLU A 85 3.86 13.95 -8.88
C GLU A 85 4.14 14.17 -7.39
N GLU A 86 3.19 13.80 -6.53
CA GLU A 86 3.33 13.94 -5.07
C GLU A 86 4.53 13.13 -4.56
N VAL A 87 4.73 11.91 -5.09
CA VAL A 87 5.83 11.04 -4.69
C VAL A 87 7.18 11.60 -5.20
N LEU A 88 7.19 12.17 -6.41
CA LEU A 88 8.38 12.81 -6.96
C LEU A 88 8.74 14.10 -6.19
N ASP A 89 7.74 14.85 -5.73
CA ASP A 89 7.96 16.02 -4.87
C ASP A 89 8.54 15.59 -3.52
N ALA A 90 7.96 14.57 -2.91
CA ALA A 90 8.48 14.01 -1.65
C ALA A 90 9.94 13.52 -1.82
N PHE A 91 10.24 12.87 -2.96
CA PHE A 91 11.61 12.43 -3.27
C PHE A 91 12.60 13.62 -3.23
N LYS A 92 12.23 14.74 -3.88
CA LYS A 92 13.07 15.94 -3.88
C LYS A 92 13.30 16.44 -2.45
N LYS A 93 12.24 16.51 -1.63
CA LYS A 93 12.33 17.00 -0.25
C LYS A 93 13.17 16.08 0.64
N VAL A 94 12.98 14.76 0.51
CA VAL A 94 13.81 13.77 1.21
C VAL A 94 15.29 14.00 0.90
N ARG A 95 15.61 14.22 -0.38
CA ARG A 95 16.99 14.45 -0.84
C ARG A 95 17.57 15.75 -0.26
N ILE A 96 16.81 16.85 -0.34
CA ILE A 96 17.25 18.15 0.18
C ILE A 96 17.53 18.08 1.69
N LEU A 97 16.68 17.35 2.42
CA LEU A 97 16.78 17.23 3.87
C LEU A 97 17.75 16.13 4.33
N GLY A 98 18.33 15.36 3.41
CA GLY A 98 19.24 14.26 3.74
C GLY A 98 18.60 13.16 4.57
N LEU A 99 17.32 12.84 4.33
CA LEU A 99 16.59 11.84 5.10
C LEU A 99 16.83 10.44 4.55
N LYS A 100 16.72 9.45 5.42
CA LYS A 100 16.81 8.04 5.03
C LYS A 100 15.57 7.67 4.23
N CYS A 101 15.77 7.07 3.07
CA CYS A 101 14.65 6.68 2.21
C CYS A 101 14.94 5.41 1.42
N ALA A 102 13.85 4.82 0.93
CA ALA A 102 13.87 3.71 -0.01
C ALA A 102 12.75 3.92 -1.04
N VAL A 103 12.86 3.26 -2.19
CA VAL A 103 11.89 3.42 -3.28
C VAL A 103 11.27 2.09 -3.63
N VAL A 104 9.97 2.12 -3.94
CA VAL A 104 9.23 0.98 -4.51
C VAL A 104 8.56 1.49 -5.78
N ALA A 105 8.92 0.93 -6.93
CA ALA A 105 8.34 1.33 -8.21
C ALA A 105 8.48 0.21 -9.23
N MET A 106 7.59 0.21 -10.24
CA MET A 106 7.73 -0.73 -11.36
C MET A 106 8.66 -0.14 -12.42
N ARG A 107 8.51 1.15 -12.71
CA ARG A 107 9.24 1.87 -13.77
C ARG A 107 9.19 3.38 -13.50
N GLY A 108 9.45 4.17 -14.52
CA GLY A 108 9.24 5.61 -14.52
C GLY A 108 10.36 6.43 -13.91
N LYS A 109 10.05 7.71 -13.67
CA LYS A 109 11.00 8.72 -13.19
C LYS A 109 11.57 8.37 -11.81
N LEU A 110 10.72 7.90 -10.91
CA LEU A 110 11.11 7.58 -9.54
C LEU A 110 12.17 6.47 -9.50
N LEU A 111 11.98 5.40 -10.31
CA LEU A 111 12.95 4.31 -10.38
C LEU A 111 14.29 4.81 -10.96
N LYS A 112 14.23 5.59 -12.05
CA LYS A 112 15.45 6.18 -12.65
C LYS A 112 16.20 7.08 -11.65
N LEU A 113 15.45 7.84 -10.85
CA LEU A 113 16.06 8.68 -9.80
C LEU A 113 16.68 7.83 -8.68
N ALA A 114 16.02 6.74 -8.27
CA ALA A 114 16.59 5.83 -7.28
C ALA A 114 17.92 5.25 -7.77
N GLN A 115 17.96 4.80 -9.02
CA GLN A 115 19.16 4.26 -9.65
C GLN A 115 20.26 5.33 -9.74
N LYS A 116 19.92 6.52 -10.26
CA LYS A 116 20.86 7.64 -10.44
C LYS A 116 21.54 8.05 -9.12
N TYR A 117 20.78 8.07 -8.04
CA TYR A 117 21.29 8.53 -6.74
C TYR A 117 21.62 7.38 -5.78
N ALA A 118 21.70 6.15 -6.28
CA ALA A 118 22.00 4.94 -5.50
C ALA A 118 21.11 4.80 -4.25
N ILE A 119 19.82 5.19 -4.38
CA ILE A 119 18.83 5.03 -3.30
C ILE A 119 18.39 3.56 -3.27
N PRO A 120 18.35 2.93 -2.09
CA PRO A 120 17.87 1.55 -1.98
C PRO A 120 16.46 1.42 -2.55
N HIS A 121 16.23 0.36 -3.34
CA HIS A 121 14.91 0.21 -3.97
C HIS A 121 14.56 -1.24 -4.26
N VAL A 122 13.24 -1.47 -4.36
CA VAL A 122 12.66 -2.73 -4.84
C VAL A 122 11.88 -2.40 -6.11
N GLN A 123 12.18 -3.12 -7.18
CA GLN A 123 11.46 -2.95 -8.44
C GLN A 123 10.39 -4.04 -8.57
N PHE A 124 9.14 -3.63 -8.84
CA PHE A 124 8.04 -4.55 -9.12
C PHE A 124 8.21 -5.23 -10.47
N PRO A 125 7.76 -6.48 -10.63
CA PRO A 125 7.67 -7.09 -11.97
C PRO A 125 6.59 -6.40 -12.79
N ASP A 126 6.82 -6.24 -14.09
CA ASP A 126 5.82 -5.69 -15.01
C ASP A 126 4.90 -6.83 -15.47
N THR A 127 3.76 -6.94 -14.85
CA THR A 127 2.75 -7.98 -15.13
C THR A 127 1.51 -7.40 -15.83
N GLY A 128 1.53 -6.12 -16.20
CA GLY A 128 0.42 -5.47 -16.89
C GLY A 128 -0.81 -5.21 -16.02
N ILE A 129 -0.77 -5.53 -14.72
CA ILE A 129 -1.92 -5.33 -13.83
C ILE A 129 -2.02 -3.87 -13.36
N GLN A 130 -3.21 -3.49 -12.92
CA GLN A 130 -3.44 -2.15 -12.40
C GLN A 130 -2.86 -2.00 -10.98
N PRO A 131 -2.39 -0.79 -10.59
CA PRO A 131 -1.77 -0.58 -9.27
C PRO A 131 -2.60 -1.12 -8.09
N ARG A 132 -3.91 -0.94 -8.13
CA ARG A 132 -4.81 -1.42 -7.07
C ARG A 132 -4.87 -2.95 -6.96
N MET A 133 -4.42 -3.64 -8.00
CA MET A 133 -4.37 -5.11 -8.03
C MET A 133 -3.01 -5.63 -7.56
N ALA A 134 -2.00 -4.79 -7.42
CA ALA A 134 -0.61 -5.17 -7.11
C ALA A 134 -0.33 -5.20 -5.59
N THR A 135 -1.37 -5.40 -4.77
CA THR A 135 -1.24 -5.31 -3.30
C THR A 135 -0.28 -6.36 -2.74
N GLY A 136 -0.27 -7.58 -3.31
CA GLY A 136 0.64 -8.63 -2.87
C GLY A 136 2.11 -8.27 -3.13
N PHE A 137 2.40 -7.77 -4.34
CA PHE A 137 3.76 -7.29 -4.67
C PHE A 137 4.17 -6.15 -3.73
N SER A 138 3.25 -5.20 -3.48
CA SER A 138 3.54 -4.04 -2.62
C SER A 138 3.81 -4.45 -1.18
N LEU A 139 3.02 -5.39 -0.64
CA LEU A 139 3.24 -5.92 0.72
C LEU A 139 4.63 -6.55 0.84
N LYS A 140 4.98 -7.40 -0.12
CA LYS A 140 6.29 -8.08 -0.11
C LYS A 140 7.44 -7.08 -0.25
N ALA A 141 7.29 -6.07 -1.12
CA ALA A 141 8.31 -5.03 -1.29
C ALA A 141 8.51 -4.22 0.00
N LEU A 142 7.41 -3.83 0.67
CA LEU A 142 7.48 -3.08 1.92
C LEU A 142 8.15 -3.91 3.03
N LEU A 143 7.74 -5.17 3.19
CA LEU A 143 8.35 -6.06 4.18
C LEU A 143 9.84 -6.28 3.91
N LYS A 144 10.23 -6.38 2.63
CA LYS A 144 11.65 -6.51 2.26
C LYS A 144 12.45 -5.29 2.67
N ILE A 145 11.91 -4.08 2.41
CA ILE A 145 12.56 -2.82 2.82
C ILE A 145 12.63 -2.72 4.35
N ILE A 146 11.55 -3.06 5.04
CA ILE A 146 11.49 -3.04 6.50
C ILE A 146 12.44 -4.10 7.10
N GLY A 147 12.61 -5.21 6.40
CA GLY A 147 13.47 -6.30 6.85
C GLY A 147 12.79 -7.28 7.77
N ASP A 148 11.46 -7.41 7.66
CA ASP A 148 10.71 -8.40 8.43
C ASP A 148 10.65 -9.71 7.63
N GLU A 149 11.71 -10.49 7.75
CA GLU A 149 11.86 -11.74 6.98
C GLU A 149 10.83 -12.81 7.41
N ASP A 150 10.42 -12.81 8.69
CA ASP A 150 9.39 -13.76 9.18
C ASP A 150 8.02 -13.43 8.55
N ALA A 151 7.62 -12.17 8.56
CA ALA A 151 6.39 -11.75 7.89
C ALA A 151 6.45 -12.02 6.39
N LEU A 152 7.60 -11.77 5.77
CA LEU A 152 7.81 -12.01 4.34
C LEU A 152 7.64 -13.49 4.00
N LYS A 153 8.18 -14.38 4.84
CA LYS A 153 8.06 -15.83 4.69
C LYS A 153 6.60 -16.29 4.86
N LYS A 154 5.92 -15.80 5.91
CA LYS A 154 4.50 -16.10 6.14
C LYS A 154 3.65 -15.63 4.95
N LEU A 155 3.90 -14.41 4.47
CA LEU A 155 3.16 -13.87 3.33
C LEU A 155 3.40 -14.71 2.06
N SER A 156 4.63 -15.21 1.88
CA SER A 156 4.97 -16.04 0.72
C SER A 156 4.19 -17.36 0.69
N SER A 157 3.80 -17.89 1.86
CA SER A 157 3.01 -19.14 1.92
C SER A 157 1.62 -18.95 1.27
N LEU A 158 1.10 -17.71 1.24
CA LEU A 158 -0.19 -17.42 0.60
C LEU A 158 -0.19 -17.75 -0.88
N GLY A 159 0.98 -17.75 -1.53
CA GLY A 159 1.07 -18.17 -2.93
C GLY A 159 0.62 -19.61 -3.17
N LYS A 160 0.64 -20.46 -2.13
CA LYS A 160 0.23 -21.86 -2.19
C LYS A 160 -1.12 -22.11 -1.51
N THR A 161 -1.45 -21.33 -0.48
CA THR A 161 -2.63 -21.60 0.36
C THR A 161 -3.85 -20.75 0.01
N LEU A 162 -3.64 -19.58 -0.62
CA LEU A 162 -4.74 -18.71 -0.99
C LEU A 162 -5.27 -19.15 -2.37
N ASN A 163 -6.53 -19.56 -2.38
CA ASN A 163 -7.21 -19.95 -3.62
C ASN A 163 -8.28 -18.90 -3.95
N ALA A 164 -8.07 -18.14 -5.00
CA ALA A 164 -9.00 -17.06 -5.40
C ALA A 164 -10.38 -17.61 -5.82
N GLU A 165 -10.43 -18.83 -6.36
CA GLU A 165 -11.71 -19.45 -6.77
C GLU A 165 -12.66 -19.66 -5.57
N ASP A 166 -12.12 -19.92 -4.39
CA ASP A 166 -12.93 -20.13 -3.18
C ASP A 166 -13.80 -18.88 -2.84
N PHE A 167 -13.35 -17.72 -3.30
CA PHE A 167 -14.04 -16.45 -3.04
C PHE A 167 -14.94 -16.01 -4.20
N ARG A 168 -14.87 -16.71 -5.34
CA ARG A 168 -15.57 -16.31 -6.57
C ARG A 168 -17.10 -16.32 -6.40
N ALA A 169 -17.64 -17.42 -5.86
CA ALA A 169 -19.09 -17.53 -5.63
C ALA A 169 -19.59 -16.48 -4.64
N ARG A 170 -18.84 -16.28 -3.56
CA ARG A 170 -19.15 -15.25 -2.55
C ARG A 170 -19.12 -13.85 -3.15
N GLY A 171 -18.10 -13.56 -3.97
CA GLY A 171 -17.97 -12.29 -4.66
C GLY A 171 -19.14 -12.02 -5.61
N LYS A 172 -19.56 -13.05 -6.38
CA LYS A 172 -20.72 -12.95 -7.27
C LYS A 172 -22.01 -12.67 -6.47
N ASN A 173 -22.19 -13.33 -5.33
CA ASN A 173 -23.35 -13.10 -4.48
C ASN A 173 -23.38 -11.67 -3.93
N ILE A 174 -22.25 -11.19 -3.41
CA ILE A 174 -22.15 -9.80 -2.94
C ILE A 174 -22.47 -8.83 -4.08
N ALA A 175 -21.91 -9.05 -5.27
CA ALA A 175 -22.15 -8.19 -6.43
C ALA A 175 -23.66 -8.13 -6.78
N LYS A 176 -24.36 -9.26 -6.70
CA LYS A 176 -25.81 -9.30 -6.93
C LYS A 176 -26.57 -8.48 -5.87
N MET A 177 -26.18 -8.61 -4.60
CA MET A 177 -26.83 -7.92 -3.49
C MET A 177 -26.67 -6.40 -3.57
N ILE A 178 -25.52 -5.91 -4.05
CA ILE A 178 -25.24 -4.47 -4.13
C ILE A 178 -25.56 -3.86 -5.49
N LYS A 179 -26.03 -4.65 -6.45
CA LYS A 179 -26.37 -4.15 -7.78
C LYS A 179 -27.42 -3.04 -7.69
N GLY A 180 -27.12 -1.89 -8.29
CA GLY A 180 -28.02 -0.73 -8.26
C GLY A 180 -27.98 0.06 -6.94
N ARG A 181 -27.06 -0.29 -6.03
CA ARG A 181 -26.93 0.38 -4.73
C ARG A 181 -25.56 1.05 -4.63
N ILE A 182 -25.43 1.99 -3.71
CA ILE A 182 -24.15 2.64 -3.37
C ILE A 182 -23.62 1.99 -2.09
N PRO A 183 -22.52 1.22 -2.15
CA PRO A 183 -21.97 0.61 -0.94
C PRO A 183 -21.42 1.68 0.03
N VAL A 184 -21.82 1.57 1.30
CA VAL A 184 -21.21 2.34 2.40
C VAL A 184 -20.62 1.32 3.36
N ILE A 185 -19.29 1.38 3.57
CA ILE A 185 -18.56 0.36 4.30
C ILE A 185 -18.12 0.95 5.65
N TYR A 186 -18.62 0.38 6.74
CA TYR A 186 -18.23 0.77 8.08
C TYR A 186 -17.23 -0.21 8.67
N ALA A 187 -16.28 0.28 9.44
CA ALA A 187 -15.31 -0.53 10.16
C ALA A 187 -14.89 0.16 11.47
N SER A 188 -14.37 -0.59 12.41
CA SER A 188 -13.71 -0.01 13.58
C SER A 188 -12.49 0.81 13.14
N GLU A 189 -12.02 1.69 13.99
CA GLU A 189 -10.83 2.50 13.70
C GLU A 189 -9.66 1.62 13.27
N SER A 190 -9.38 0.55 14.01
CA SER A 190 -8.27 -0.35 13.72
C SER A 190 -8.42 -1.07 12.37
N ASN A 191 -9.66 -1.30 11.90
CA ASN A 191 -9.93 -1.98 10.63
C ASN A 191 -10.31 -1.01 9.50
N PHE A 192 -10.29 0.29 9.76
CA PHE A 192 -10.62 1.29 8.74
C PHE A 192 -9.80 1.15 7.45
N PRO A 193 -8.49 0.80 7.51
CA PRO A 193 -7.73 0.56 6.27
C PRO A 193 -8.33 -0.53 5.38
N LEU A 194 -9.01 -1.54 5.94
CA LEU A 194 -9.68 -2.60 5.16
C LEU A 194 -10.92 -2.04 4.45
N ALA A 195 -11.72 -1.22 5.18
CA ALA A 195 -12.88 -0.56 4.57
C ALA A 195 -12.45 0.36 3.43
N TYR A 196 -11.37 1.13 3.64
CA TYR A 196 -10.82 2.03 2.62
C TYR A 196 -10.33 1.25 1.39
N ASN A 197 -9.60 0.15 1.59
CA ASN A 197 -9.17 -0.74 0.51
C ASN A 197 -10.38 -1.25 -0.29
N SER A 198 -11.43 -1.68 0.40
CA SER A 198 -12.65 -2.20 -0.23
C SER A 198 -13.35 -1.10 -1.06
N LYS A 199 -13.48 0.10 -0.49
CA LYS A 199 -14.05 1.27 -1.18
C LYS A 199 -13.29 1.54 -2.49
N ILE A 200 -11.95 1.55 -2.47
CA ILE A 200 -11.13 1.77 -3.67
C ILE A 200 -11.42 0.69 -4.73
N LYS A 201 -11.58 -0.57 -4.32
CA LYS A 201 -11.90 -1.66 -5.26
C LYS A 201 -13.26 -1.41 -5.93
N PHE A 202 -14.27 -1.00 -5.17
CA PHE A 202 -15.59 -0.68 -5.75
C PHE A 202 -15.49 0.52 -6.72
N ASN A 203 -14.81 1.59 -6.31
CA ASN A 203 -14.69 2.80 -7.16
C ASN A 203 -13.93 2.50 -8.45
N GLU A 204 -12.76 1.87 -8.35
CA GLU A 204 -11.85 1.74 -9.49
C GLU A 204 -12.14 0.49 -10.34
N THR A 205 -12.61 -0.59 -9.74
CA THR A 205 -12.87 -1.85 -10.47
C THR A 205 -14.35 -1.99 -10.81
N GLY A 206 -15.22 -1.75 -9.84
CA GLY A 206 -16.66 -1.80 -10.02
C GLY A 206 -17.23 -0.62 -10.79
N LYS A 207 -16.49 0.49 -10.85
CA LYS A 207 -16.91 1.75 -11.51
C LYS A 207 -18.21 2.28 -10.92
N ILE A 208 -18.40 2.09 -9.61
CA ILE A 208 -19.56 2.59 -8.87
C ILE A 208 -19.07 3.48 -7.70
N PRO A 209 -19.84 4.51 -7.32
CA PRO A 209 -19.53 5.25 -6.11
C PRO A 209 -19.57 4.30 -4.91
N ALA A 210 -18.61 4.44 -4.01
CA ALA A 210 -18.60 3.71 -2.74
C ALA A 210 -17.96 4.60 -1.70
N PHE A 211 -18.41 4.48 -0.46
CA PHE A 211 -17.94 5.30 0.66
C PHE A 211 -17.54 4.41 1.81
N CYS A 212 -16.71 4.93 2.71
CA CYS A 212 -16.37 4.23 3.94
C CYS A 212 -16.31 5.21 5.09
N ASN A 213 -16.64 4.73 6.29
CA ASN A 213 -16.61 5.54 7.50
C ASN A 213 -16.31 4.63 8.70
N MET A 214 -16.03 5.26 9.83
CA MET A 214 -15.76 4.55 11.09
C MET A 214 -17.07 4.33 11.87
N LEU A 215 -17.17 3.18 12.52
CA LEU A 215 -18.34 2.83 13.33
C LEU A 215 -18.55 3.83 14.48
N GLN A 216 -17.48 4.33 15.06
CA GLN A 216 -17.52 5.29 16.15
C GLN A 216 -18.25 6.59 15.74
N GLU A 217 -18.20 6.96 14.47
CA GLU A 217 -18.84 8.17 13.92
C GLU A 217 -20.28 7.92 13.46
N LEU A 218 -20.73 6.68 13.46
CA LEU A 218 -22.07 6.32 12.97
C LEU A 218 -23.16 7.00 13.77
N ASN A 219 -23.08 6.98 15.03
CA ASN A 219 -24.05 7.58 15.95
C ASN A 219 -23.89 9.07 16.18
N UNK A 220 -22.96 9.47 15.93
CA UNK A 220 -22.58 10.85 16.20
C UNK A 220 -22.85 11.77 15.02
N UNK A 221 -22.69 11.20 13.80
CA UNK A 221 -22.83 12.02 12.66
C UNK A 221 -23.72 11.52 11.56
N UNK A 222 -23.83 10.39 11.60
CA UNK A 222 -24.47 9.71 10.54
C UNK A 222 -25.85 9.15 10.75
N UNK A 223 -26.27 8.84 11.81
CA UNK A 223 -27.43 8.31 12.00
C UNK A 223 -28.20 9.18 12.74
N PRO A 224 -29.17 9.75 12.28
CA PRO A 224 -30.09 10.46 13.14
C PRO A 224 -30.66 9.52 14.18
N GLN A 225 -30.85 10.06 15.38
CA GLN A 225 -31.41 9.31 16.51
C GLN A 225 -32.91 9.01 16.27
#